data_6c3cb7403537e87378d42b4618cb978a
#
_entry.id   6c3cb7403537e87378d42b4618cb978a
#
_cell.length_a   1.000
_cell.length_b   1.000
_cell.length_c   1.000
_cell.angle_alpha   90.00
_cell.angle_beta   90.00
_cell.angle_gamma   90.00
#
_symmetry.space_group_name_H-M   'P 1'
#
loop_
_entity.id
_entity.type
_entity.pdbx_description
1 polymer ?
#
loop_
_entity_poly.entity_id
_entity_poly.type
_entity_poly.pdbx_seq_one_letter_code
_entity_poly.pdbx_strand_id
1 'polypeptide(L)'
;MHADKSLYIDLLITDRNFTLNSGREPVLCDNRRSIAQDCQHAIIESGLATRMLAEKSPTLRADLMMQMMLLVEDDDRIVPGTVAVTEEVPLSGRLLIQAETEDFRNEPLTFEVTLND
;
A
#
# COMPACT_ATOMS: atom_id res chain seq x y z
N MET A 1 9.63 13.45 18.24
CA MET A 1 9.74 12.78 18.25
C MET A 1 9.79 12.10 17.60
N HIS A 2 10.15 11.84 17.44
CA HIS A 2 10.15 11.03 16.66
C HIS A 2 10.42 9.65 17.03
N ALA A 3 10.32 9.25 18.25
CA ALA A 3 10.31 7.88 18.69
C ALA A 3 9.23 7.10 17.96
N ASP A 4 8.17 7.79 17.63
CA ASP A 4 7.08 7.12 16.98
C ASP A 4 7.40 6.57 15.62
N LYS A 5 8.37 7.13 14.94
CA LYS A 5 8.72 6.64 13.62
C LYS A 5 9.29 5.24 13.65
N SER A 6 9.92 4.86 14.74
CA SER A 6 10.49 3.52 14.83
C SER A 6 9.41 2.44 14.83
N LEU A 7 8.17 2.81 15.16
CA LEU A 7 7.08 1.85 15.17
C LEU A 7 6.71 1.38 13.77
N TYR A 8 7.06 2.15 12.74
CA TYR A 8 6.68 1.85 11.38
C TYR A 8 7.83 1.33 10.53
N ILE A 9 9.00 1.13 11.13
CA ILE A 9 10.17 0.73 10.38
C ILE A 9 10.30 -0.78 10.41
N ASP A 10 10.34 -1.38 9.22
CA ASP A 10 10.57 -2.81 9.06
C ASP A 10 11.91 -2.99 8.38
N LEU A 11 12.49 -4.16 8.56
CA LEU A 11 13.70 -4.49 7.84
C LEU A 11 13.37 -4.67 6.37
N LEU A 12 14.20 -4.08 5.54
CA LEU A 12 14.04 -4.24 4.10
C LEU A 12 14.53 -5.62 3.71
N ILE A 13 13.65 -6.40 3.11
CA ILE A 13 13.98 -7.75 2.68
C ILE A 13 13.90 -7.80 1.17
N THR A 14 15.03 -8.15 0.53
CA THR A 14 15.09 -8.29 -0.91
C THR A 14 15.33 -9.76 -1.20
N ASP A 15 14.44 -10.36 -2.00
CA ASP A 15 14.52 -11.78 -2.34
C ASP A 15 14.62 -12.63 -1.08
N ARG A 16 13.89 -12.21 -0.05
CA ARG A 16 13.82 -12.88 1.25
C ARG A 16 15.11 -12.86 2.03
N ASN A 17 16.01 -11.99 1.65
CA ASN A 17 17.25 -11.77 2.39
C ASN A 17 17.30 -10.32 2.82
N PHE A 18 17.99 -10.06 3.92
CA PHE A 18 18.18 -8.68 4.35
C PHE A 18 19.20 -8.01 3.46
N THR A 19 18.92 -6.76 3.13
CA THR A 19 19.86 -5.91 2.45
C THR A 19 20.70 -5.18 3.48
N LEU A 20 22.01 -5.18 3.32
CA LEU A 20 22.91 -4.52 4.26
C LEU A 20 23.50 -3.27 3.64
N ASN A 21 23.66 -2.25 4.47
CA ASN A 21 24.34 -1.06 4.04
C ASN A 21 25.85 -1.26 4.16
N SER A 22 26.62 -0.21 3.83
CA SER A 22 28.08 -0.31 3.84
C SER A 22 28.66 -0.58 5.22
N GLY A 23 27.90 -0.30 6.26
CA GLY A 23 28.31 -0.55 7.63
C GLY A 23 27.92 -1.92 8.14
N ARG A 24 27.38 -2.74 7.24
CA ARG A 24 26.93 -4.08 7.58
C ARG A 24 25.75 -4.13 8.51
N GLU A 25 25.03 -3.05 8.63
CA GLU A 25 23.80 -3.03 9.38
C GLU A 25 22.63 -3.29 8.42
N PRO A 26 21.56 -3.94 8.91
CA PRO A 26 20.39 -4.14 8.05
C PRO A 26 19.85 -2.81 7.58
N VAL A 27 19.51 -2.74 6.30
CA VAL A 27 18.86 -1.56 5.76
C VAL A 27 17.40 -1.61 6.15
N LEU A 28 16.95 -0.56 6.85
CA LEU A 28 15.57 -0.48 7.30
C LEU A 28 14.71 0.16 6.21
N CYS A 29 13.48 -0.35 6.06
CA CYS A 29 12.50 0.31 5.22
C CYS A 29 12.18 1.66 5.84
N ASP A 30 11.99 2.68 5.01
CA ASP A 30 11.47 3.91 5.56
C ASP A 30 10.01 3.69 5.95
N ASN A 31 9.47 4.60 6.74
CA ASN A 31 8.13 4.43 7.27
C ASN A 31 7.08 4.32 6.18
N ARG A 32 7.23 5.09 5.11
CA ARG A 32 6.27 5.05 4.02
C ARG A 32 6.25 3.71 3.33
N ARG A 33 7.43 3.13 3.14
CA ARG A 33 7.53 1.83 2.47
C ARG A 33 6.91 0.73 3.31
N SER A 34 7.13 0.78 4.61
CA SER A 34 6.54 -0.17 5.52
C SER A 34 5.02 -0.07 5.51
N ILE A 35 4.50 1.16 5.51
CA ILE A 35 3.06 1.39 5.46
C ILE A 35 2.49 0.86 4.14
N ALA A 36 3.18 1.11 3.03
CA ALA A 36 2.73 0.63 1.73
C ALA A 36 2.62 -0.89 1.70
N GLN A 37 3.62 -1.58 2.25
CA GLN A 37 3.60 -3.03 2.29
C GLN A 37 2.45 -3.55 3.13
N ASP A 38 2.20 -2.92 4.26
CA ASP A 38 1.09 -3.32 5.13
C ASP A 38 -0.24 -3.13 4.42
N CYS A 39 -0.40 -2.03 3.69
CA CYS A 39 -1.64 -1.77 2.97
C CYS A 39 -1.82 -2.74 1.81
N GLN A 40 -0.75 -3.07 1.08
CA GLN A 40 -0.82 -4.07 0.03
C GLN A 40 -1.28 -5.41 0.58
N HIS A 41 -0.70 -5.82 1.70
CA HIS A 41 -1.06 -7.08 2.33
C HIS A 41 -2.52 -7.08 2.77
N ALA A 42 -2.98 -5.97 3.34
CA ALA A 42 -4.36 -5.87 3.79
C ALA A 42 -5.33 -6.05 2.63
N ILE A 43 -5.03 -5.43 1.49
CA ILE A 43 -5.89 -5.54 0.31
C ILE A 43 -5.91 -6.98 -0.20
N ILE A 44 -4.75 -7.61 -0.28
CA ILE A 44 -4.66 -8.99 -0.77
C ILE A 44 -5.38 -9.93 0.18
N GLU A 45 -5.15 -9.80 1.47
CA GLU A 45 -5.75 -10.69 2.46
C GLU A 45 -7.25 -10.51 2.58
N SER A 46 -7.75 -9.33 2.25
CA SER A 46 -9.19 -9.08 2.30
C SER A 46 -9.96 -9.81 1.20
N GLY A 47 -9.26 -10.26 0.16
CA GLY A 47 -9.90 -10.87 -0.99
C GLY A 47 -10.41 -9.87 -2.01
N LEU A 48 -10.24 -8.57 -1.77
CA LEU A 48 -10.73 -7.56 -2.69
C LEU A 48 -10.03 -7.62 -4.04
N ALA A 49 -8.72 -7.89 -4.04
CA ALA A 49 -7.97 -8.00 -5.29
C ALA A 49 -8.48 -9.16 -6.13
N THR A 50 -8.73 -10.29 -5.49
CA THR A 50 -9.25 -11.47 -6.18
C THR A 50 -10.64 -11.19 -6.75
N ARG A 51 -11.49 -10.52 -5.98
CA ARG A 51 -12.82 -10.18 -6.46
C ARG A 51 -12.77 -9.21 -7.63
N MET A 52 -11.85 -8.25 -7.56
CA MET A 52 -11.66 -7.27 -8.62
C MET A 52 -11.25 -7.93 -9.93
N LEU A 53 -10.39 -8.94 -9.83
CA LEU A 53 -9.91 -9.66 -11.01
C LEU A 53 -11.07 -10.34 -11.76
N ALA A 54 -12.05 -10.85 -11.02
CA ALA A 54 -13.18 -11.54 -11.61
C ALA A 54 -14.30 -10.61 -12.04
N GLU A 55 -14.29 -9.36 -11.59
CA GLU A 55 -15.42 -8.46 -11.81
C GLU A 55 -15.24 -7.65 -13.08
N LYS A 56 -16.26 -7.62 -13.92
CA LYS A 56 -16.21 -6.88 -15.18
C LYS A 56 -17.19 -5.70 -15.23
N SER A 57 -18.13 -5.63 -14.30
CA SER A 57 -19.08 -4.54 -14.26
C SER A 57 -18.37 -3.25 -13.77
N PRO A 58 -18.41 -2.16 -14.54
CA PRO A 58 -17.77 -0.93 -14.10
C PRO A 58 -18.28 -0.44 -12.76
N THR A 59 -19.58 -0.58 -12.52
CA THR A 59 -20.17 -0.14 -11.24
C THR A 59 -19.63 -0.97 -10.08
N LEU A 60 -19.58 -2.29 -10.24
CA LEU A 60 -19.11 -3.15 -9.17
C LEU A 60 -17.61 -3.01 -8.98
N ARG A 61 -16.86 -2.77 -10.07
CA ARG A 61 -15.43 -2.52 -9.96
C ARG A 61 -15.17 -1.24 -9.17
N ALA A 62 -15.97 -0.20 -9.43
CA ALA A 62 -15.83 1.05 -8.69
C ALA A 62 -16.13 0.84 -7.21
N ASP A 63 -17.11 0.01 -6.90
CA ASP A 63 -17.42 -0.30 -5.51
C ASP A 63 -16.28 -1.02 -4.83
N LEU A 64 -15.65 -1.99 -5.52
CA LEU A 64 -14.52 -2.70 -4.96
C LEU A 64 -13.33 -1.76 -4.71
N MET A 65 -13.10 -0.82 -5.63
CA MET A 65 -12.04 0.16 -5.43
C MET A 65 -12.33 1.06 -4.24
N MET A 66 -13.60 1.41 -4.03
CA MET A 66 -13.98 2.19 -2.85
C MET A 66 -13.74 1.39 -1.57
N GLN A 67 -14.03 0.10 -1.59
CA GLN A 67 -13.76 -0.74 -0.43
C GLN A 67 -12.26 -0.81 -0.13
N MET A 68 -11.43 -0.85 -1.17
CA MET A 68 -9.99 -0.82 -0.99
C MET A 68 -9.54 0.51 -0.37
N MET A 69 -10.13 1.60 -0.84
CA MET A 69 -9.83 2.92 -0.30
C MET A 69 -10.14 2.98 1.19
N LEU A 70 -11.31 2.47 1.57
CA LEU A 70 -11.71 2.48 2.96
C LEU A 70 -10.81 1.59 3.81
N LEU A 71 -10.39 0.47 3.25
CA LEU A 71 -9.48 -0.43 3.95
C LEU A 71 -8.14 0.23 4.23
N VAL A 72 -7.61 0.97 3.25
CA VAL A 72 -6.37 1.70 3.43
C VAL A 72 -6.54 2.82 4.46
N GLU A 73 -7.67 3.51 4.42
CA GLU A 73 -7.94 4.58 5.38
C GLU A 73 -8.11 4.08 6.80
N ASP A 74 -8.39 2.81 6.97
CA ASP A 74 -8.52 2.23 8.30
C ASP A 74 -7.19 2.18 9.05
N ASP A 75 -6.10 2.33 8.34
CA ASP A 75 -4.78 2.39 8.96
C ASP A 75 -4.57 3.78 9.57
N ASP A 76 -4.28 3.82 10.85
CA ASP A 76 -4.14 5.08 11.59
C ASP A 76 -3.03 5.97 11.05
N ARG A 77 -2.10 5.41 10.32
CA ARG A 77 -0.97 6.18 9.77
C ARG A 77 -1.34 6.93 8.50
N ILE A 78 -2.49 6.62 7.93
CA ILE A 78 -2.96 7.23 6.69
C ILE A 78 -3.85 8.42 7.02
N VAL A 79 -3.66 9.52 6.32
CA VAL A 79 -4.50 10.70 6.50
C VAL A 79 -5.85 10.48 5.82
N PRO A 80 -6.96 10.52 6.56
CA PRO A 80 -8.27 10.28 5.97
C PRO A 80 -8.57 11.26 4.84
N GLY A 81 -9.20 10.76 3.80
CA GLY A 81 -9.59 11.60 2.66
C GLY A 81 -8.52 11.79 1.62
N THR A 82 -7.33 11.20 1.82
CA THR A 82 -6.24 11.37 0.85
C THR A 82 -6.02 10.14 -0.01
N VAL A 83 -6.74 9.05 0.23
CA VAL A 83 -6.52 7.80 -0.48
C VAL A 83 -7.21 7.85 -1.84
N ALA A 84 -6.47 7.54 -2.88
CA ALA A 84 -7.01 7.43 -4.23
C ALA A 84 -6.61 6.08 -4.79
N VAL A 85 -7.58 5.35 -5.31
CA VAL A 85 -7.36 4.06 -5.96
C VAL A 85 -7.74 4.24 -7.42
N THR A 86 -6.80 4.02 -8.33
CA THR A 86 -7.05 4.19 -9.75
C THR A 86 -6.58 2.98 -10.53
N GLU A 87 -7.26 2.73 -11.63
CA GLU A 87 -6.86 1.70 -12.57
C GLU A 87 -6.50 2.42 -13.85
N GLU A 88 -5.20 2.55 -14.11
CA GLU A 88 -4.73 3.38 -15.22
C GLU A 88 -5.22 2.88 -16.57
N VAL A 89 -5.19 1.56 -16.74
CA VAL A 89 -5.72 0.94 -17.95
C VAL A 89 -6.80 -0.03 -17.51
N PRO A 90 -8.05 0.17 -17.91
CA PRO A 90 -9.14 -0.70 -17.47
C PRO A 90 -8.83 -2.17 -17.77
N LEU A 91 -9.09 -3.01 -16.78
CA LEU A 91 -8.91 -4.46 -16.89
C LEU A 91 -7.45 -4.86 -17.09
N SER A 92 -6.51 -3.99 -16.77
CA SER A 92 -5.09 -4.29 -16.93
C SER A 92 -4.55 -5.22 -15.85
N GLY A 93 -5.27 -5.35 -14.76
CA GLY A 93 -4.79 -6.15 -13.63
C GLY A 93 -3.88 -5.39 -12.68
N ARG A 94 -3.78 -4.08 -12.83
CA ARG A 94 -2.95 -3.24 -11.98
C ARG A 94 -3.74 -2.08 -11.43
N LEU A 95 -3.61 -1.87 -10.13
CA LEU A 95 -4.20 -0.71 -9.47
C LEU A 95 -3.08 0.14 -8.88
N LEU A 96 -3.24 1.43 -9.01
CA LEU A 96 -2.33 2.40 -8.39
C LEU A 96 -3.03 3.00 -7.20
N ILE A 97 -2.36 3.00 -6.06
CA ILE A 97 -2.93 3.54 -4.83
C ILE A 97 -2.00 4.64 -4.33
N GLN A 98 -2.60 5.78 -4.03
CA GLN A 98 -1.86 6.93 -3.51
C GLN A 98 -2.53 7.41 -2.24
N ALA A 99 -1.72 7.86 -1.29
CA ALA A 99 -2.25 8.35 -0.02
C ALA A 99 -1.20 9.22 0.64
N GLU A 100 -1.61 10.00 1.62
CA GLU A 100 -0.70 10.75 2.47
C GLU A 100 -0.62 10.07 3.82
N THR A 101 0.55 10.09 4.42
CA THR A 101 0.72 9.55 5.75
C THR A 101 0.87 10.70 6.74
N GLU A 102 0.52 10.43 7.99
CA GLU A 102 0.60 11.45 9.02
C GLU A 102 2.01 12.00 9.20
N ASP A 103 3.02 11.14 9.03
CA ASP A 103 4.40 11.54 9.24
C ASP A 103 5.03 12.20 8.02
N PHE A 104 4.45 12.00 6.82
CA PHE A 104 5.07 12.44 5.58
C PHE A 104 4.06 13.09 4.65
N ARG A 105 3.37 14.11 5.16
CA ARG A 105 2.27 14.71 4.40
C ARG A 105 2.69 15.36 3.08
N ASN A 106 3.95 15.79 3.00
CA ASN A 106 4.43 16.43 1.77
C ASN A 106 4.97 15.43 0.75
N GLU A 107 4.97 14.16 1.09
CA GLU A 107 5.52 13.13 0.21
C GLU A 107 4.49 12.02 0.09
N PRO A 108 3.69 12.02 -0.98
CA PRO A 108 2.64 11.01 -1.12
C PRO A 108 3.20 9.60 -1.12
N LEU A 109 2.47 8.71 -0.48
CA LEU A 109 2.73 7.30 -0.55
C LEU A 109 2.10 6.79 -1.82
N THR A 110 2.85 6.02 -2.61
CA THR A 110 2.33 5.45 -3.86
C THR A 110 2.76 4.00 -3.93
N PHE A 111 1.82 3.12 -4.26
CA PHE A 111 2.14 1.72 -4.46
C PHE A 111 1.15 1.08 -5.41
N GLU A 112 1.56 -0.04 -6.00
CA GLU A 112 0.73 -0.80 -6.92
C GLU A 112 0.22 -2.06 -6.28
N VAL A 113 -0.96 -2.48 -6.71
CA VAL A 113 -1.49 -3.80 -6.37
C VAL A 113 -1.73 -4.53 -7.68
N THR A 114 -1.11 -5.70 -7.82
CA THR A 114 -1.30 -6.56 -8.98
C THR A 114 -2.41 -7.53 -8.66
N LEU A 115 -3.44 -7.55 -9.52
CA LEU A 115 -4.64 -8.31 -9.23
C LEU A 115 -4.51 -9.80 -9.52
N ASN A 116 -3.68 -10.14 -10.49
CA ASN A 116 -3.63 -11.53 -10.98
C ASN A 116 -2.43 -12.28 -10.45
N ASP A 117 -2.01 -11.98 -9.26
CA ASP A 117 -0.86 -12.66 -8.74
C ASP A 117 -1.16 -13.65 -7.61
#